data_c3a6885359afc69be745aa6d1754371b
#
_entry.id   c3a6885359afc69be745aa6d1754371b
#
_cell.length_a   1.000
_cell.length_b   1.000
_cell.length_c   1.000
_cell.angle_alpha   90.00
_cell.angle_beta   90.00
_cell.angle_gamma   90.00
#
_symmetry.space_group_name_H-M   'P 1'
#
loop_
_entity.id
_entity.type
_entity.pdbx_description
1 polymer ?
#
loop_
_entity_poly.entity_id
_entity_poly.type
_entity_poly.pdbx_seq_one_letter_code
_entity_poly.pdbx_strand_id
1 'polypeptide(L)'
;MSRKISQVFQDFYDAEVKRAYGDVSKLQDKVYTSGRIVGKRVAFRKKAKGMATQHIPGADVTAMNVDYNQVWCDLEDWEAYDYVDKFDMKKVNFSEVTELAEVAADCLGLRIDQIIIDKMNAGYDSTNMKVGTTNTALSVDTLIAACEKLNAKGVPETDRYFAHSAKQLADLLKTTAVTSADYNSVKALVNGTVDSFLGLKFVLIANRDEGGLPTDSTDVTGFVWHKRAMGFSKAQDLETSMDWIAEKRAYLVGGDFSAGAVVIDDNGIVGVISKK
;
A
#
# COMPACT_ATOMS: atom_id res chain seq x y z
N MET A 1 -2.12 -44.32 15.09
CA MET A 1 -3.12 -43.25 15.22
C MET A 1 -2.42 -41.94 15.03
N SER A 2 -2.73 -41.25 13.97
CA SER A 2 -2.23 -39.86 13.74
C SER A 2 -2.82 -38.98 14.85
N ARG A 3 -1.96 -38.33 15.66
CA ARG A 3 -2.42 -37.34 16.62
C ARG A 3 -2.83 -36.11 15.77
N LYS A 4 -4.13 -35.96 15.60
CA LYS A 4 -4.69 -34.71 15.07
C LYS A 4 -4.33 -33.60 16.07
N ILE A 5 -3.79 -32.50 15.55
CA ILE A 5 -3.66 -31.25 16.30
C ILE A 5 -5.07 -30.87 16.72
N SER A 6 -5.26 -30.45 17.96
CA SER A 6 -6.60 -30.11 18.44
C SER A 6 -7.08 -28.87 17.65
N GLN A 7 -8.35 -28.89 17.26
CA GLN A 7 -9.02 -27.78 16.59
C GLN A 7 -8.76 -26.45 17.31
N VAL A 8 -8.82 -26.46 18.63
CA VAL A 8 -8.58 -25.30 19.50
C VAL A 8 -7.19 -24.69 19.29
N PHE A 9 -6.16 -25.49 19.01
CA PHE A 9 -4.82 -24.99 18.78
C PHE A 9 -4.67 -24.34 17.39
N GLN A 10 -5.32 -24.91 16.38
CA GLN A 10 -5.40 -24.33 15.05
C GLN A 10 -6.16 -23.00 15.08
N ASP A 11 -7.30 -22.95 15.78
CA ASP A 11 -8.11 -21.74 15.93
C ASP A 11 -7.34 -20.62 16.67
N PHE A 12 -6.53 -20.99 17.69
CA PHE A 12 -5.67 -20.04 18.42
C PHE A 12 -4.57 -19.47 17.51
N TYR A 13 -3.90 -20.33 16.75
CA TYR A 13 -2.87 -19.93 15.80
C TYR A 13 -3.43 -18.98 14.74
N ASP A 14 -4.55 -19.34 14.11
CA ASP A 14 -5.23 -18.52 13.11
C ASP A 14 -5.61 -17.13 13.66
N ALA A 15 -6.13 -17.07 14.89
CA ALA A 15 -6.48 -15.81 15.53
C ALA A 15 -5.26 -14.92 15.79
N GLU A 16 -4.13 -15.49 16.21
CA GLU A 16 -2.89 -14.76 16.49
C GLU A 16 -2.26 -14.18 15.20
N VAL A 17 -2.18 -15.01 14.15
CA VAL A 17 -1.67 -14.56 12.83
C VAL A 17 -2.56 -13.46 12.26
N LYS A 18 -3.87 -13.60 12.29
CA LYS A 18 -4.80 -12.58 11.79
C LYS A 18 -4.70 -11.27 12.56
N ARG A 19 -4.43 -11.33 13.87
CA ARG A 19 -4.22 -10.15 14.70
C ARG A 19 -2.94 -9.43 14.30
N ALA A 20 -1.82 -10.13 14.20
CA ALA A 20 -0.53 -9.55 13.81
C ALA A 20 -0.56 -8.99 12.38
N TYR A 21 -1.16 -9.71 11.44
CA TYR A 21 -1.29 -9.31 10.05
C TYR A 21 -2.04 -7.98 9.84
N GLY A 22 -3.06 -7.69 10.65
CA GLY A 22 -3.84 -6.46 10.54
C GLY A 22 -3.03 -5.18 10.79
N ASP A 23 -1.96 -5.27 11.55
CA ASP A 23 -1.17 -4.10 11.98
C ASP A 23 0.04 -3.80 11.08
N VAL A 24 0.44 -4.73 10.22
CA VAL A 24 1.70 -4.65 9.46
C VAL A 24 1.56 -3.88 8.15
N SER A 25 0.49 -4.14 7.38
CA SER A 25 0.26 -3.41 6.13
C SER A 25 -0.16 -1.96 6.38
N LYS A 26 0.63 -1.02 5.88
CA LYS A 26 0.38 0.43 6.04
C LYS A 26 -0.40 1.05 4.89
N LEU A 27 -0.44 0.39 3.74
CA LEU A 27 -1.00 0.95 2.50
C LEU A 27 -2.38 0.40 2.16
N GLN A 28 -2.75 -0.79 2.64
CA GLN A 28 -3.99 -1.48 2.29
C GLN A 28 -5.24 -0.59 2.46
N ASP A 29 -5.36 0.14 3.58
CA ASP A 29 -6.52 0.99 3.87
C ASP A 29 -6.51 2.33 3.13
N LYS A 30 -5.38 2.68 2.52
CA LYS A 30 -5.14 3.97 1.86
C LYS A 30 -5.31 3.91 0.34
N VAL A 31 -5.79 2.79 -0.16
CA VAL A 31 -6.14 2.54 -1.56
C VAL A 31 -7.62 2.18 -1.68
N TYR A 32 -8.17 2.24 -2.88
CA TYR A 32 -9.56 1.89 -3.14
C TYR A 32 -9.71 0.38 -3.25
N THR A 33 -10.47 -0.21 -2.33
CA THR A 33 -10.74 -1.65 -2.32
C THR A 33 -12.06 -1.95 -3.02
N SER A 34 -12.07 -2.93 -3.93
CA SER A 34 -13.28 -3.42 -4.59
C SER A 34 -13.27 -4.94 -4.64
N GLY A 35 -14.44 -5.54 -4.45
CA GLY A 35 -14.57 -6.97 -4.19
C GLY A 35 -15.25 -7.80 -5.30
N ARG A 36 -15.47 -7.25 -6.52
CA ARG A 36 -16.12 -8.06 -7.59
C ARG A 36 -15.06 -8.82 -8.39
N ILE A 37 -14.83 -10.06 -8.01
CA ILE A 37 -13.94 -11.00 -8.70
C ILE A 37 -14.64 -11.57 -9.93
N VAL A 38 -13.93 -11.63 -11.05
CA VAL A 38 -14.36 -12.27 -12.29
C VAL A 38 -13.24 -13.19 -12.77
N GLY A 39 -13.31 -14.45 -12.40
CA GLY A 39 -12.25 -15.42 -12.66
C GLY A 39 -10.97 -15.09 -11.87
N LYS A 40 -9.82 -14.95 -12.56
CA LYS A 40 -8.52 -14.58 -11.95
C LYS A 40 -8.26 -13.07 -11.90
N ARG A 41 -9.27 -12.24 -12.17
CA ARG A 41 -9.13 -10.79 -12.31
C ARG A 41 -10.25 -10.05 -11.59
N VAL A 42 -9.94 -8.84 -11.19
CA VAL A 42 -10.91 -7.91 -10.62
C VAL A 42 -11.05 -6.69 -11.53
N ALA A 43 -12.28 -6.31 -11.84
CA ALA A 43 -12.56 -5.16 -12.68
C ALA A 43 -12.79 -3.89 -11.85
N PHE A 44 -11.96 -2.88 -12.08
CA PHE A 44 -12.14 -1.54 -11.55
C PHE A 44 -12.68 -0.61 -12.64
N ARG A 45 -13.66 0.24 -12.29
CA ARG A 45 -14.23 1.21 -13.23
C ARG A 45 -13.47 2.52 -13.16
N LYS A 46 -12.89 2.94 -14.27
CA LYS A 46 -12.34 4.30 -14.44
C LYS A 46 -13.50 5.22 -14.82
N LYS A 47 -13.76 6.25 -14.01
CA LYS A 47 -14.79 7.24 -14.32
C LYS A 47 -14.25 8.22 -15.36
N ALA A 48 -14.92 8.32 -16.50
CA ALA A 48 -14.63 9.35 -17.48
C ALA A 48 -15.20 10.72 -17.05
N LYS A 49 -14.61 11.78 -17.58
CA LYS A 49 -15.11 13.17 -17.39
C LYS A 49 -16.09 13.47 -18.51
N GLY A 50 -17.29 13.94 -18.16
CA GLY A 50 -18.27 14.43 -19.12
C GLY A 50 -18.33 15.96 -19.11
N MET A 51 -18.81 16.55 -20.20
CA MET A 51 -19.06 17.97 -20.31
C MET A 51 -20.58 18.22 -20.38
N ALA A 52 -21.05 19.21 -19.63
CA ALA A 52 -22.43 19.66 -19.73
C ALA A 52 -22.61 20.53 -20.98
N THR A 53 -23.73 20.36 -21.68
CA THR A 53 -24.12 21.19 -22.83
C THR A 53 -25.25 22.12 -22.42
N GLN A 54 -25.25 23.33 -22.98
CA GLN A 54 -26.30 24.31 -22.72
C GLN A 54 -27.63 23.85 -23.35
N HIS A 55 -28.71 23.89 -22.57
CA HIS A 55 -30.04 23.61 -23.09
C HIS A 55 -30.52 24.74 -24.00
N ILE A 56 -30.99 24.40 -25.18
CA ILE A 56 -31.65 25.33 -26.13
C ILE A 56 -33.11 24.90 -26.21
N PRO A 57 -34.07 25.80 -25.88
CA PRO A 57 -35.50 25.50 -25.97
C PRO A 57 -35.89 25.04 -27.38
N GLY A 58 -36.54 23.88 -27.49
CA GLY A 58 -36.96 23.31 -28.76
C GLY A 58 -35.88 22.53 -29.55
N ALA A 59 -34.65 22.43 -29.05
CA ALA A 59 -33.63 21.61 -29.65
C ALA A 59 -33.54 20.23 -29.01
N ASP A 60 -33.05 19.25 -29.77
CA ASP A 60 -32.82 17.90 -29.27
C ASP A 60 -31.76 17.88 -28.19
N VAL A 61 -31.87 16.96 -27.21
CA VAL A 61 -30.91 16.78 -26.12
C VAL A 61 -29.63 16.18 -26.68
N THR A 62 -28.52 16.89 -26.47
CA THR A 62 -27.19 16.39 -26.84
C THR A 62 -26.70 15.36 -25.80
N ALA A 63 -26.46 14.13 -26.21
CA ALA A 63 -25.94 13.09 -25.34
C ALA A 63 -24.49 13.40 -24.94
N MET A 64 -24.17 13.21 -23.66
CA MET A 64 -22.83 13.48 -23.11
C MET A 64 -21.78 12.45 -23.56
N ASN A 65 -22.18 11.29 -24.09
CA ASN A 65 -21.33 10.19 -24.60
C ASN A 65 -20.13 9.88 -23.71
N VAL A 66 -20.40 9.53 -22.45
CA VAL A 66 -19.35 9.22 -21.47
C VAL A 66 -18.79 7.83 -21.72
N ASP A 67 -17.50 7.72 -21.96
CA ASP A 67 -16.81 6.44 -22.10
C ASP A 67 -16.67 5.74 -20.74
N TYR A 68 -17.10 4.48 -20.68
CA TYR A 68 -16.93 3.63 -19.50
C TYR A 68 -15.77 2.67 -19.73
N ASN A 69 -14.61 3.04 -19.19
CA ASN A 69 -13.43 2.18 -19.25
C ASN A 69 -13.32 1.32 -17.98
N GLN A 70 -12.86 0.08 -18.17
CA GLN A 70 -12.53 -0.84 -17.09
C GLN A 70 -11.03 -1.12 -17.09
N VAL A 71 -10.45 -1.12 -15.89
CA VAL A 71 -9.07 -1.53 -15.67
C VAL A 71 -9.10 -2.85 -14.92
N TRP A 72 -8.32 -3.81 -15.41
CA TRP A 72 -8.28 -5.16 -14.85
C TRP A 72 -7.08 -5.29 -13.92
N CYS A 73 -7.34 -5.80 -12.73
CA CYS A 73 -6.34 -6.17 -11.75
C CYS A 73 -6.14 -7.68 -11.82
N ASP A 74 -4.94 -8.12 -12.12
CA ASP A 74 -4.55 -9.53 -12.02
C ASP A 74 -4.27 -9.86 -10.55
N LEU A 75 -4.75 -11.02 -10.11
CA LEU A 75 -4.55 -11.54 -8.76
C LEU A 75 -3.31 -12.45 -8.77
N GLU A 76 -2.50 -12.32 -7.73
CA GLU A 76 -1.29 -13.08 -7.50
C GLU A 76 -1.43 -13.83 -6.17
N ASP A 77 -0.99 -15.09 -6.15
CA ASP A 77 -1.09 -15.96 -4.99
C ASP A 77 0.26 -15.97 -4.27
N TRP A 78 0.25 -15.75 -2.96
CA TRP A 78 1.44 -15.63 -2.12
C TRP A 78 1.32 -16.51 -0.88
N GLU A 79 2.43 -17.16 -0.53
CA GLU A 79 2.51 -18.08 0.60
C GLU A 79 3.75 -17.80 1.44
N ALA A 80 3.63 -17.99 2.77
CA ALA A 80 4.74 -17.92 3.71
C ALA A 80 4.62 -19.09 4.69
N TYR A 81 5.42 -20.12 4.48
CA TYR A 81 5.42 -21.34 5.28
C TYR A 81 6.81 -21.70 5.75
N ASP A 82 6.91 -22.23 6.97
CA ASP A 82 8.17 -22.77 7.50
C ASP A 82 7.93 -24.09 8.27
N TYR A 83 9.01 -24.84 8.49
CA TYR A 83 8.99 -26.13 9.15
C TYR A 83 9.43 -26.02 10.60
N VAL A 84 8.60 -26.53 11.51
CA VAL A 84 8.90 -26.61 12.94
C VAL A 84 9.18 -28.06 13.31
N ASP A 85 10.41 -28.38 13.74
CA ASP A 85 10.78 -29.74 14.14
C ASP A 85 10.14 -30.12 15.47
N LYS A 86 9.59 -31.33 15.55
CA LYS A 86 8.90 -31.86 16.74
C LYS A 86 9.80 -31.93 17.98
N PHE A 87 11.10 -32.16 17.78
CA PHE A 87 12.05 -32.30 18.90
C PHE A 87 12.53 -30.94 19.39
N ASP A 88 12.65 -29.96 18.51
CA ASP A 88 13.08 -28.62 18.86
C ASP A 88 11.99 -27.87 19.63
N MET A 89 10.73 -28.04 19.31
CA MET A 89 9.59 -27.52 20.11
C MET A 89 9.65 -27.91 21.60
N LYS A 90 10.34 -29.00 21.96
CA LYS A 90 10.48 -29.44 23.34
C LYS A 90 11.73 -28.94 24.06
N LYS A 91 12.67 -28.34 23.30
CA LYS A 91 13.95 -27.87 23.81
C LYS A 91 13.95 -26.36 24.02
N VAL A 92 13.11 -25.65 23.31
CA VAL A 92 12.97 -24.18 23.41
C VAL A 92 12.03 -23.79 24.54
N ASN A 93 12.31 -22.67 25.18
CA ASN A 93 11.61 -22.17 26.35
C ASN A 93 10.46 -21.18 25.98
N PHE A 94 10.13 -21.08 24.69
CA PHE A 94 9.10 -20.20 24.13
C PHE A 94 8.25 -20.95 23.11
N SER A 95 7.12 -20.38 22.71
CA SER A 95 6.26 -20.96 21.68
C SER A 95 6.77 -20.61 20.30
N GLU A 96 7.59 -21.47 19.70
CA GLU A 96 8.13 -21.35 18.35
C GLU A 96 7.02 -21.14 17.29
N VAL A 97 5.87 -21.75 17.50
CA VAL A 97 4.69 -21.62 16.63
C VAL A 97 4.11 -20.20 16.69
N THR A 98 4.09 -19.56 17.85
CA THR A 98 3.57 -18.19 18.00
C THR A 98 4.51 -17.18 17.33
N GLU A 99 5.83 -17.34 17.51
CA GLU A 99 6.81 -16.47 16.85
C GLU A 99 6.77 -16.64 15.32
N LEU A 100 6.64 -17.88 14.84
CA LEU A 100 6.45 -18.13 13.40
C LEU A 100 5.15 -17.52 12.86
N ALA A 101 4.09 -17.51 13.67
CA ALA A 101 2.85 -16.84 13.30
C ALA A 101 3.05 -15.34 13.07
N GLU A 102 3.77 -14.68 13.98
CA GLU A 102 4.09 -13.25 13.85
C GLU A 102 4.97 -12.98 12.63
N VAL A 103 6.02 -13.78 12.42
CA VAL A 103 6.91 -13.65 11.26
C VAL A 103 6.16 -13.86 9.94
N ALA A 104 5.29 -14.87 9.86
CA ALA A 104 4.47 -15.11 8.67
C ALA A 104 3.51 -13.94 8.40
N ALA A 105 2.87 -13.41 9.46
CA ALA A 105 2.00 -12.24 9.36
C ALA A 105 2.75 -11.00 8.87
N ASP A 106 3.95 -10.76 9.40
CA ASP A 106 4.81 -9.66 8.99
C ASP A 106 5.21 -9.79 7.51
N CYS A 107 5.70 -10.95 7.09
CA CYS A 107 6.08 -11.20 5.70
C CYS A 107 4.92 -10.96 4.73
N LEU A 108 3.74 -11.50 5.04
CA LEU A 108 2.56 -11.37 4.18
C LEU A 108 2.00 -9.95 4.17
N GLY A 109 2.03 -9.24 5.30
CA GLY A 109 1.63 -7.83 5.39
C GLY A 109 2.58 -6.92 4.61
N LEU A 110 3.90 -7.14 4.69
CA LEU A 110 4.90 -6.43 3.90
C LEU A 110 4.74 -6.69 2.40
N ARG A 111 4.36 -7.92 2.03
CA ARG A 111 4.12 -8.28 0.63
C ARG A 111 2.95 -7.52 0.03
N ILE A 112 1.89 -7.26 0.80
CA ILE A 112 0.77 -6.41 0.34
C ILE A 112 1.26 -5.00 0.01
N ASP A 113 2.05 -4.41 0.91
CA ASP A 113 2.62 -3.07 0.68
C ASP A 113 3.49 -3.07 -0.58
N GLN A 114 4.31 -4.12 -0.79
CA GLN A 114 5.14 -4.25 -1.99
C GLN A 114 4.32 -4.33 -3.27
N ILE A 115 3.27 -5.15 -3.32
CA ILE A 115 2.37 -5.26 -4.48
C ILE A 115 1.80 -3.88 -4.84
N ILE A 116 1.37 -3.11 -3.85
CA ILE A 116 0.82 -1.77 -4.07
C ILE A 116 1.89 -0.82 -4.61
N ILE A 117 3.08 -0.80 -4.01
CA ILE A 117 4.19 0.06 -4.39
C ILE A 117 4.70 -0.27 -5.81
N ASP A 118 4.87 -1.54 -6.13
CA ASP A 118 5.33 -1.99 -7.45
C ASP A 118 4.36 -1.58 -8.55
N LYS A 119 3.05 -1.74 -8.32
CA LYS A 119 2.04 -1.31 -9.28
C LYS A 119 1.95 0.22 -9.39
N MET A 120 2.16 0.97 -8.30
CA MET A 120 2.30 2.44 -8.37
C MET A 120 3.51 2.82 -9.22
N ASN A 121 4.67 2.19 -8.97
CA ASN A 121 5.91 2.50 -9.68
C ASN A 121 5.84 2.13 -11.17
N ALA A 122 5.16 1.05 -11.52
CA ALA A 122 4.99 0.63 -12.90
C ALA A 122 3.92 1.42 -13.67
N GLY A 123 2.90 1.95 -12.98
CA GLY A 123 1.71 2.50 -13.61
C GLY A 123 1.56 4.02 -13.55
N TYR A 124 2.43 4.76 -12.84
CA TYR A 124 2.37 6.23 -12.86
C TYR A 124 3.05 6.80 -14.11
N ASP A 125 2.59 7.96 -14.57
CA ASP A 125 3.22 8.67 -15.70
C ASP A 125 4.55 9.30 -15.24
N SER A 126 5.64 8.59 -15.44
CA SER A 126 6.98 9.02 -15.05
C SER A 126 7.49 10.25 -15.82
N THR A 127 6.83 10.66 -16.91
CA THR A 127 7.20 11.84 -17.70
C THR A 127 6.53 13.10 -17.18
N ASN A 128 5.22 13.05 -16.96
CA ASN A 128 4.43 14.23 -16.61
C ASN A 128 4.11 14.31 -15.11
N MET A 129 3.98 13.16 -14.42
CA MET A 129 3.58 13.08 -13.02
C MET A 129 4.76 12.74 -12.09
N LYS A 130 5.94 13.29 -12.40
CA LYS A 130 7.18 13.16 -11.64
C LYS A 130 7.63 14.54 -11.15
N VAL A 131 8.03 14.62 -9.88
CA VAL A 131 8.60 15.83 -9.26
C VAL A 131 9.87 15.50 -8.49
N GLY A 132 10.67 16.53 -8.23
CA GLY A 132 11.96 16.36 -7.57
C GLY A 132 13.10 16.15 -8.58
N THR A 133 14.33 16.30 -8.07
CA THR A 133 15.55 16.16 -8.84
C THR A 133 16.44 15.13 -8.18
N THR A 134 17.15 14.36 -8.97
CA THR A 134 18.12 13.37 -8.50
C THR A 134 19.16 13.99 -7.56
N ASN A 135 19.55 13.25 -6.54
CA ASN A 135 20.54 13.64 -5.53
C ASN A 135 20.20 14.95 -4.76
N THR A 136 18.91 15.31 -4.69
CA THR A 136 18.45 16.52 -3.99
C THR A 136 17.57 16.14 -2.81
N ALA A 137 17.76 16.80 -1.66
CA ALA A 137 16.92 16.60 -0.48
C ALA A 137 15.46 16.98 -0.74
N LEU A 138 14.52 16.28 -0.08
CA LEU A 138 13.12 16.63 -0.18
C LEU A 138 12.87 18.01 0.41
N SER A 139 12.19 18.89 -0.33
CA SER A 139 11.81 20.23 0.10
C SER A 139 10.29 20.43 0.08
N VAL A 140 9.84 21.48 0.76
CA VAL A 140 8.42 21.90 0.73
C VAL A 140 7.99 22.25 -0.68
N ASP A 141 8.85 22.90 -1.46
CA ASP A 141 8.56 23.29 -2.86
C ASP A 141 8.29 22.05 -3.73
N THR A 142 9.00 20.95 -3.48
CA THR A 142 8.76 19.69 -4.19
C THR A 142 7.37 19.12 -3.88
N LEU A 143 6.92 19.20 -2.63
CA LEU A 143 5.57 18.77 -2.25
C LEU A 143 4.49 19.71 -2.80
N ILE A 144 4.73 21.01 -2.82
CA ILE A 144 3.84 21.99 -3.45
C ILE A 144 3.69 21.67 -4.94
N ALA A 145 4.79 21.40 -5.65
CA ALA A 145 4.76 21.01 -7.06
C ALA A 145 4.01 19.69 -7.30
N ALA A 146 4.10 18.72 -6.36
CA ALA A 146 3.30 17.50 -6.42
C ALA A 146 1.80 17.79 -6.29
N CYS A 147 1.42 18.62 -5.32
CA CYS A 147 0.03 19.05 -5.14
C CYS A 147 -0.49 19.84 -6.34
N GLU A 148 0.32 20.72 -6.91
CA GLU A 148 -0.01 21.49 -8.12
C GLU A 148 -0.36 20.55 -9.29
N LYS A 149 0.46 19.52 -9.54
CA LYS A 149 0.19 18.54 -10.60
C LYS A 149 -1.14 17.81 -10.40
N LEU A 150 -1.44 17.37 -9.16
CA LEU A 150 -2.72 16.75 -8.85
C LEU A 150 -3.91 17.72 -9.06
N ASN A 151 -3.75 18.98 -8.62
CA ASN A 151 -4.78 20.01 -8.76
C ASN A 151 -5.03 20.35 -10.23
N ALA A 152 -3.97 20.48 -11.03
CA ALA A 152 -4.05 20.73 -12.48
C ALA A 152 -4.82 19.62 -13.22
N LYS A 153 -4.76 18.39 -12.75
CA LYS A 153 -5.53 17.26 -13.28
C LYS A 153 -6.95 17.15 -12.70
N GLY A 154 -7.32 18.03 -11.76
CA GLY A 154 -8.63 18.04 -11.10
C GLY A 154 -8.87 16.85 -10.19
N VAL A 155 -7.81 16.33 -9.54
CA VAL A 155 -7.92 15.28 -8.52
C VAL A 155 -8.47 15.90 -7.24
N PRO A 156 -9.45 15.28 -6.53
CA PRO A 156 -9.98 15.80 -5.28
C PRO A 156 -8.88 16.02 -4.22
N GLU A 157 -9.04 17.05 -3.38
CA GLU A 157 -8.07 17.37 -2.33
C GLU A 157 -8.18 16.44 -1.10
N THR A 158 -9.33 15.81 -0.93
CA THR A 158 -9.56 14.86 0.16
C THR A 158 -8.91 13.52 -0.14
N ASP A 159 -8.53 12.78 0.91
CA ASP A 159 -7.97 11.42 0.82
C ASP A 159 -6.74 11.30 -0.09
N ARG A 160 -5.86 12.29 -0.01
CA ARG A 160 -4.52 12.24 -0.59
C ARG A 160 -3.52 11.73 0.44
N TYR A 161 -2.65 10.85 0.00
CA TYR A 161 -1.62 10.23 0.82
C TYR A 161 -0.24 10.47 0.23
N PHE A 162 0.76 10.49 1.10
CA PHE A 162 2.16 10.56 0.71
C PHE A 162 2.96 9.47 1.40
N ALA A 163 3.43 8.47 0.64
CA ALA A 163 4.37 7.47 1.12
C ALA A 163 5.79 8.03 1.02
N HIS A 164 6.48 8.07 2.15
CA HIS A 164 7.81 8.65 2.26
C HIS A 164 8.75 7.78 3.09
N SER A 165 10.05 7.91 2.87
CA SER A 165 11.08 7.31 3.71
C SER A 165 11.36 8.17 4.94
N ALA A 166 12.03 7.59 5.95
CA ALA A 166 12.47 8.33 7.13
C ALA A 166 13.43 9.48 6.79
N LYS A 167 14.29 9.29 5.78
CA LYS A 167 15.22 10.31 5.30
C LYS A 167 14.48 11.49 4.66
N GLN A 168 13.49 11.22 3.82
CA GLN A 168 12.65 12.25 3.21
C GLN A 168 11.95 13.11 4.26
N LEU A 169 11.41 12.48 5.31
CA LEU A 169 10.80 13.22 6.43
C LEU A 169 11.82 14.07 7.18
N ALA A 170 13.01 13.52 7.47
CA ALA A 170 14.07 14.24 8.16
C ALA A 170 14.56 15.46 7.36
N ASP A 171 14.66 15.36 6.06
CA ASP A 171 15.07 16.47 5.19
C ASP A 171 13.97 17.55 5.10
N LEU A 172 12.70 17.16 5.07
CA LEU A 172 11.57 18.09 5.15
C LEU A 172 11.58 18.87 6.47
N LEU A 173 11.83 18.19 7.60
CA LEU A 173 11.89 18.81 8.94
C LEU A 173 13.05 19.81 9.10
N LYS A 174 14.14 19.65 8.34
CA LYS A 174 15.26 20.60 8.34
C LYS A 174 14.98 21.88 7.59
N THR A 175 13.94 21.93 6.78
CA THR A 175 13.60 23.11 6.01
C THR A 175 13.03 24.21 6.91
N THR A 176 13.60 25.40 6.86
CA THR A 176 13.23 26.55 7.73
C THR A 176 11.74 26.90 7.63
N ALA A 177 11.11 26.71 6.48
CA ALA A 177 9.70 26.95 6.26
C ALA A 177 8.78 26.06 7.13
N VAL A 178 9.27 24.89 7.49
CA VAL A 178 8.55 23.90 8.32
C VAL A 178 8.78 24.15 9.81
N THR A 179 9.92 24.73 10.20
CA THR A 179 10.28 25.00 11.59
C THR A 179 9.85 26.40 12.07
N SER A 180 9.32 27.26 11.20
CA SER A 180 8.86 28.60 11.56
C SER A 180 7.58 28.55 12.40
N ALA A 181 7.59 29.24 13.54
CA ALA A 181 6.50 29.27 14.53
C ALA A 181 5.18 29.87 14.03
N ASP A 182 5.21 30.60 12.93
CA ASP A 182 4.03 31.26 12.33
C ASP A 182 3.11 30.28 11.56
N TYR A 183 3.55 29.07 11.29
CA TYR A 183 2.73 28.04 10.67
C TYR A 183 2.05 27.16 11.72
N ASN A 184 0.76 27.29 11.91
CA ASN A 184 -0.05 26.47 12.82
C ASN A 184 -0.01 24.95 12.54
N SER A 185 0.46 24.54 11.36
CA SER A 185 0.74 23.14 10.99
C SER A 185 2.05 22.59 11.58
N VAL A 186 2.91 23.43 12.10
CA VAL A 186 4.23 23.07 12.66
C VAL A 186 4.13 22.33 13.99
N LYS A 187 3.06 22.51 14.78
CA LYS A 187 2.89 21.76 16.04
C LYS A 187 2.82 20.25 15.85
N ALA A 188 2.27 19.78 14.73
CA ALA A 188 2.22 18.36 14.40
C ALA A 188 3.61 17.82 14.00
N LEU A 189 4.42 18.64 13.33
CA LEU A 189 5.79 18.28 12.95
C LEU A 189 6.75 18.21 14.16
N VAL A 190 6.57 19.07 15.15
CA VAL A 190 7.41 19.09 16.36
C VAL A 190 7.21 17.83 17.21
N ASN A 191 6.02 17.24 17.19
CA ASN A 191 5.74 16.00 17.91
C ASN A 191 6.21 14.73 17.18
N GLY A 192 6.89 14.84 16.03
CA GLY A 192 7.46 13.72 15.30
C GLY A 192 6.45 12.86 14.51
N THR A 193 5.15 13.15 14.62
CA THR A 193 4.08 12.50 13.89
C THR A 193 3.39 13.52 12.99
N VAL A 194 3.79 13.57 11.72
CA VAL A 194 3.10 14.42 10.73
C VAL A 194 1.89 13.67 10.20
N ASP A 195 0.72 13.94 10.78
CA ASP A 195 -0.51 13.33 10.30
C ASP A 195 -0.96 13.91 8.96
N SER A 196 -0.81 15.22 8.76
CA SER A 196 -1.17 15.88 7.50
C SER A 196 -0.41 17.18 7.28
N PHE A 197 0.06 17.42 6.06
CA PHE A 197 0.67 18.67 5.61
C PHE A 197 0.27 18.92 4.15
N LEU A 198 -0.09 20.14 3.80
CA LEU A 198 -0.61 20.52 2.47
C LEU A 198 -1.80 19.66 2.00
N GLY A 199 -2.64 19.17 2.92
CA GLY A 199 -3.75 18.27 2.59
C GLY A 199 -3.34 16.82 2.30
N LEU A 200 -2.04 16.49 2.46
CA LEU A 200 -1.49 15.13 2.29
C LEU A 200 -1.42 14.44 3.64
N LYS A 201 -1.91 13.21 3.73
CA LYS A 201 -1.72 12.32 4.88
C LYS A 201 -0.42 11.55 4.71
N PHE A 202 0.49 11.67 5.66
CA PHE A 202 1.82 11.09 5.60
C PHE A 202 1.82 9.62 6.02
N VAL A 203 2.52 8.78 5.27
CA VAL A 203 2.70 7.35 5.55
C VAL A 203 4.18 7.02 5.52
N LEU A 204 4.74 6.74 6.69
CA LEU A 204 6.14 6.33 6.80
C LEU A 204 6.31 4.88 6.35
N ILE A 205 7.10 4.69 5.32
CA ILE A 205 7.56 3.39 4.84
C ILE A 205 9.03 3.20 5.25
N ALA A 206 9.33 2.09 5.91
CA ALA A 206 10.70 1.79 6.33
C ALA A 206 11.57 1.43 5.11
N ASN A 207 12.89 1.67 5.24
CA ASN A 207 13.87 1.20 4.25
C ASN A 207 14.07 -0.30 4.47
N ARG A 208 13.51 -1.11 3.59
CA ARG A 208 13.55 -2.56 3.64
C ARG A 208 13.45 -3.12 2.23
N ASP A 209 13.90 -4.34 2.04
CA ASP A 209 13.93 -4.99 0.73
C ASP A 209 12.51 -5.34 0.24
N GLU A 210 11.61 -5.68 1.17
CA GLU A 210 10.20 -5.98 0.88
C GLU A 210 9.26 -4.96 1.56
N GLY A 211 8.28 -4.46 0.82
CA GLY A 211 7.37 -3.39 1.25
C GLY A 211 8.06 -2.04 1.42
N GLY A 212 9.24 -1.86 0.87
CA GLY A 212 10.00 -0.61 0.83
C GLY A 212 9.70 0.23 -0.40
N LEU A 213 10.04 1.53 -0.33
CA LEU A 213 9.94 2.41 -1.50
C LEU A 213 11.00 2.06 -2.55
N PRO A 214 10.70 2.25 -3.85
CA PRO A 214 11.68 2.05 -4.92
C PRO A 214 12.91 2.93 -4.70
N THR A 215 14.07 2.29 -4.68
CA THR A 215 15.35 2.95 -4.48
C THR A 215 16.26 2.71 -5.67
N ASP A 216 16.88 3.76 -6.15
CA ASP A 216 18.01 3.69 -7.08
C ASP A 216 19.32 3.87 -6.30
N SER A 217 20.46 3.89 -6.98
CA SER A 217 21.78 4.05 -6.36
C SER A 217 21.88 5.26 -5.42
N THR A 218 21.26 6.37 -5.76
CA THR A 218 21.33 7.64 -5.04
C THR A 218 20.01 8.16 -4.52
N ASP A 219 18.90 7.66 -5.04
CA ASP A 219 17.59 8.27 -4.88
C ASP A 219 16.54 7.29 -4.36
N VAL A 220 15.53 7.84 -3.71
CA VAL A 220 14.31 7.15 -3.28
C VAL A 220 13.12 7.82 -3.96
N THR A 221 12.22 7.02 -4.50
CA THR A 221 10.96 7.50 -5.06
C THR A 221 9.84 7.32 -4.05
N GLY A 222 9.38 8.43 -3.47
CA GLY A 222 8.12 8.48 -2.73
C GLY A 222 6.94 8.65 -3.67
N PHE A 223 5.73 8.34 -3.21
CA PHE A 223 4.52 8.50 -4.01
C PHE A 223 3.50 9.37 -3.29
N VAL A 224 2.93 10.34 -4.03
CA VAL A 224 1.73 11.06 -3.63
C VAL A 224 0.57 10.55 -4.47
N TRP A 225 -0.50 10.10 -3.83
CA TRP A 225 -1.65 9.56 -4.57
C TRP A 225 -2.98 9.90 -3.91
N HIS A 226 -4.03 9.88 -4.70
CA HIS A 226 -5.40 9.91 -4.21
C HIS A 226 -5.95 8.50 -4.05
N LYS A 227 -6.69 8.23 -2.96
CA LYS A 227 -7.21 6.89 -2.62
C LYS A 227 -7.85 6.14 -3.81
N ARG A 228 -8.61 6.84 -4.64
CA ARG A 228 -9.30 6.24 -5.80
C ARG A 228 -8.45 6.09 -7.05
N ALA A 229 -7.22 6.59 -7.05
CA ALA A 229 -6.30 6.42 -8.17
C ALA A 229 -5.69 5.02 -8.20
N MET A 230 -5.61 4.37 -7.03
CA MET A 230 -5.05 3.03 -6.87
C MET A 230 -6.13 2.06 -6.40
N GLY A 231 -6.28 0.94 -7.10
CA GLY A 231 -7.17 -0.16 -6.75
C GLY A 231 -6.40 -1.32 -6.10
N PHE A 232 -6.98 -1.90 -5.08
CA PHE A 232 -6.48 -3.11 -4.44
C PHE A 232 -7.64 -4.08 -4.23
N SER A 233 -7.42 -5.36 -4.44
CA SER A 233 -8.42 -6.38 -4.17
C SER A 233 -7.79 -7.65 -3.65
N LYS A 234 -8.48 -8.30 -2.73
CA LYS A 234 -8.16 -9.62 -2.23
C LYS A 234 -9.16 -10.62 -2.80
N ALA A 235 -8.68 -11.71 -3.37
CA ALA A 235 -9.54 -12.84 -3.77
C ALA A 235 -9.73 -13.79 -2.60
N GLN A 236 -8.65 -14.04 -1.88
CA GLN A 236 -8.62 -14.84 -0.67
C GLN A 236 -7.96 -14.00 0.42
N ASP A 237 -8.65 -13.87 1.53
CA ASP A 237 -8.05 -13.26 2.73
C ASP A 237 -7.05 -14.24 3.33
N LEU A 238 -6.25 -13.78 4.28
CA LEU A 238 -5.25 -14.63 4.90
C LEU A 238 -5.89 -15.90 5.47
N GLU A 239 -5.49 -17.05 4.94
CA GLU A 239 -5.76 -18.37 5.49
C GLU A 239 -4.48 -18.93 6.08
N THR A 240 -4.58 -19.50 7.27
CA THR A 240 -3.46 -20.13 7.97
C THR A 240 -3.64 -21.61 8.03
N SER A 241 -2.56 -22.35 7.87
CA SER A 241 -2.57 -23.80 8.03
C SER A 241 -1.42 -24.30 8.89
N MET A 242 -1.66 -25.41 9.55
CA MET A 242 -0.66 -26.12 10.33
C MET A 242 -0.81 -27.63 10.11
N ASP A 243 0.08 -28.18 9.28
CA ASP A 243 0.00 -29.57 8.83
C ASP A 243 1.20 -30.40 9.32
N TRP A 244 0.93 -31.64 9.73
CA TRP A 244 1.98 -32.57 10.10
C TRP A 244 2.54 -33.28 8.86
N ILE A 245 3.82 -33.06 8.57
CA ILE A 245 4.54 -33.73 7.47
C ILE A 245 5.31 -34.92 8.03
N ALA A 246 4.80 -36.11 7.78
CA ALA A 246 5.34 -37.36 8.34
C ALA A 246 6.77 -37.65 7.82
N GLU A 247 7.07 -37.33 6.58
CA GLU A 247 8.37 -37.54 5.94
C GLU A 247 9.47 -36.68 6.59
N LYS A 248 9.16 -35.44 6.95
CA LYS A 248 10.09 -34.49 7.57
C LYS A 248 10.05 -34.52 9.11
N ARG A 249 9.09 -35.22 9.70
CA ARG A 249 8.82 -35.24 11.15
C ARG A 249 8.67 -33.84 11.76
N ALA A 250 8.17 -32.90 10.97
CA ALA A 250 7.98 -31.51 11.31
C ALA A 250 6.54 -31.09 11.05
N TYR A 251 6.13 -29.99 11.67
CA TYR A 251 4.92 -29.28 11.32
C TYR A 251 5.25 -28.24 10.26
N LEU A 252 4.46 -28.21 9.18
CA LEU A 252 4.46 -27.10 8.24
C LEU A 252 3.47 -26.06 8.74
N VAL A 253 3.96 -24.87 9.05
CA VAL A 253 3.19 -23.79 9.68
C VAL A 253 3.31 -22.55 8.85
N GLY A 254 2.22 -21.87 8.57
CA GLY A 254 2.26 -20.63 7.80
C GLY A 254 0.89 -20.17 7.36
N GLY A 255 0.87 -19.29 6.36
CA GLY A 255 -0.35 -18.75 5.77
C GLY A 255 -0.18 -18.40 4.31
N ASP A 256 -1.29 -18.25 3.63
CA ASP A 256 -1.39 -17.86 2.23
C ASP A 256 -2.51 -16.84 2.02
N PHE A 257 -2.37 -16.02 1.00
CA PHE A 257 -3.39 -15.09 0.53
C PHE A 257 -3.32 -14.89 -0.98
N SER A 258 -4.41 -14.41 -1.56
CA SER A 258 -4.46 -14.03 -2.96
C SER A 258 -4.93 -12.59 -3.09
N ALA A 259 -4.08 -11.73 -3.65
CA ALA A 259 -4.38 -10.31 -3.79
C ALA A 259 -3.74 -9.72 -5.06
N GLY A 260 -4.21 -8.54 -5.43
CA GLY A 260 -3.64 -7.78 -6.54
C GLY A 260 -3.89 -6.29 -6.39
N ALA A 261 -3.08 -5.50 -7.07
CA ALA A 261 -3.22 -4.06 -7.13
C ALA A 261 -3.16 -3.57 -8.59
N VAL A 262 -3.77 -2.42 -8.87
CA VAL A 262 -3.76 -1.82 -10.20
C VAL A 262 -3.92 -0.31 -10.12
N VAL A 263 -3.24 0.42 -10.99
CA VAL A 263 -3.46 1.86 -11.17
C VAL A 263 -4.75 2.07 -11.97
N ILE A 264 -5.75 2.69 -11.35
CA ILE A 264 -7.04 3.02 -11.97
C ILE A 264 -6.92 4.31 -12.76
N ASP A 265 -6.25 5.32 -12.19
CA ASP A 265 -6.05 6.64 -12.80
C ASP A 265 -4.60 7.11 -12.60
N ASP A 266 -3.85 7.08 -13.65
CA ASP A 266 -2.45 7.51 -13.75
C ASP A 266 -2.26 9.00 -13.40
N ASN A 267 -3.27 9.85 -13.66
CA ASN A 267 -3.25 11.26 -13.29
C ASN A 267 -3.40 11.50 -11.78
N GLY A 268 -3.79 10.50 -11.03
CA GLY A 268 -3.97 10.58 -9.57
C GLY A 268 -2.77 10.13 -8.75
N ILE A 269 -1.63 9.86 -9.40
CA ILE A 269 -0.39 9.40 -8.74
C ILE A 269 0.78 10.27 -9.21
N VAL A 270 1.57 10.79 -8.27
CA VAL A 270 2.78 11.58 -8.54
C VAL A 270 3.97 10.91 -7.87
N GLY A 271 5.02 10.64 -8.63
CA GLY A 271 6.32 10.19 -8.12
C GLY A 271 7.15 11.37 -7.61
N VAL A 272 7.65 11.27 -6.38
CA VAL A 272 8.49 12.27 -5.72
C VAL A 272 9.89 11.71 -5.53
N ILE A 273 10.83 12.21 -6.30
CA ILE A 273 12.23 11.76 -6.23
C ILE A 273 13.00 12.65 -5.28
N SER A 274 13.79 12.02 -4.43
CA SER A 274 14.73 12.70 -3.56
C SER A 274 15.91 11.81 -3.20
N LYS A 275 16.94 12.41 -2.67
CA LYS A 275 18.14 11.71 -2.19
C LYS A 275 17.81 10.66 -1.14
N LYS A 276 18.46 9.50 -1.26
CA LYS A 276 18.40 8.35 -0.32
C LYS A 276 19.08 8.69 1.02
#